data_4351a0099ddedb03426259f6d38466a2
#
_entry.id   4351a0099ddedb03426259f6d38466a2
#
_cell.length_a   1.000
_cell.length_b   1.000
_cell.length_c   1.000
_cell.angle_alpha   90.00
_cell.angle_beta   90.00
_cell.angle_gamma   90.00
#
_symmetry.space_group_name_H-M   'P 1'
#
loop_
_entity.id
_entity.type
_entity.pdbx_description
1 polymer ?
#
loop_
_entity_poly.entity_id
_entity_poly.type
_entity_poly.pdbx_seq_one_letter_code
_entity_poly.pdbx_strand_id
1 'polypeptide(L)'
;MNKRVKKCFICCLVLSLFFTSFPQLLVYAENTEQPVQSKVSEEVEYVTFVEDETNELGMSEEKVVSVEEIAPYVILADGETLPQIKTDEVSVLSDDVVQLDTEDALYQYLKEQVVARNSQITVSVPIEINNKIGPVSAMTSAQEYTESCTGQEGDALKYGGVGYSVSTRSYTGATRVTYTYYMNYFSTAEQEKQLTSAVTCALASLNLNGKTDVEKVIAIHNYICDHVDYDYDGLSDSTNTVKYTAYGALCNGKAVCNGYAVLFYRMCKDAGLSVRIIPGTANGGAHAWNIVRVGNVYYNVDTTWDGQDTQTFNRYLLKNENDFSADHTRREN
;
A
#
# COMPACT_ATOMS: atom_id res chain seq x y z
N MET A 1 6.23 -3.67 -31.91
CA MET A 1 4.94 -4.29 -32.25
C MET A 1 4.18 -4.38 -30.95
N ASN A 2 3.03 -3.72 -30.86
CA ASN A 2 2.29 -3.51 -29.63
C ASN A 2 1.79 -4.88 -29.09
N LYS A 3 1.83 -5.13 -27.76
CA LYS A 3 1.33 -6.39 -27.15
C LYS A 3 -0.11 -6.73 -27.60
N ARG A 4 -0.94 -5.71 -27.87
CA ARG A 4 -2.30 -5.86 -28.43
C ARG A 4 -2.33 -6.54 -29.81
N VAL A 5 -1.35 -6.28 -30.65
CA VAL A 5 -1.26 -6.90 -32.00
C VAL A 5 -0.89 -8.38 -31.89
N LYS A 6 -0.10 -8.78 -30.87
CA LYS A 6 0.26 -10.20 -30.66
C LYS A 6 -0.91 -11.04 -30.12
N LYS A 7 -1.78 -10.49 -29.24
CA LYS A 7 -2.97 -11.22 -28.76
C LYS A 7 -4.00 -11.45 -29.89
N CYS A 8 -4.14 -10.52 -30.82
CA CYS A 8 -5.06 -10.67 -31.97
C CYS A 8 -4.58 -11.71 -33.02
N PHE A 9 -3.25 -11.93 -33.14
CA PHE A 9 -2.71 -12.87 -34.13
C PHE A 9 -2.78 -14.34 -33.70
N ILE A 10 -2.88 -14.63 -32.39
CA ILE A 10 -2.98 -16.00 -31.88
C ILE A 10 -4.44 -16.49 -31.91
N CYS A 11 -5.42 -15.60 -31.90
CA CYS A 11 -6.85 -15.97 -31.96
C CYS A 11 -7.35 -16.33 -33.38
N CYS A 12 -6.62 -15.95 -34.43
CA CYS A 12 -7.06 -16.20 -35.82
C CYS A 12 -6.59 -17.53 -36.42
N LEU A 13 -5.79 -18.34 -35.69
CA LEU A 13 -5.19 -19.57 -36.26
C LEU A 13 -5.78 -20.89 -35.72
N VAL A 14 -6.88 -20.85 -34.95
CA VAL A 14 -7.54 -22.06 -34.41
C VAL A 14 -9.05 -22.12 -34.74
N LEU A 15 -9.45 -21.54 -35.84
CA LEU A 15 -10.83 -21.69 -36.31
C LEU A 15 -10.89 -22.42 -37.66
N SER A 16 -10.54 -23.70 -37.66
CA SER A 16 -11.10 -24.65 -38.61
C SER A 16 -11.05 -26.05 -38.03
N LEU A 17 -12.23 -26.64 -37.94
CA LEU A 17 -12.59 -28.04 -37.75
C LEU A 17 -13.15 -28.42 -36.35
N PHE A 18 -14.39 -28.76 -36.47
CA PHE A 18 -15.28 -29.66 -35.74
C PHE A 18 -16.48 -29.04 -35.01
N PHE A 19 -17.56 -28.97 -35.76
CA PHE A 19 -18.94 -29.01 -35.24
C PHE A 19 -19.21 -30.40 -34.68
N THR A 20 -19.48 -30.54 -33.38
CA THR A 20 -20.45 -31.47 -32.83
C THR A 20 -21.03 -30.87 -31.55
N SER A 21 -22.34 -30.76 -31.59
CA SER A 21 -23.28 -30.27 -30.60
C SER A 21 -23.22 -31.04 -29.27
N PHE A 22 -23.05 -30.34 -28.17
CA PHE A 22 -23.66 -30.67 -26.87
C PHE A 22 -23.91 -29.37 -26.07
N PRO A 23 -25.13 -29.18 -25.55
CA PRO A 23 -25.40 -28.03 -24.69
C PRO A 23 -24.81 -28.31 -23.32
N GLN A 24 -23.74 -27.63 -22.94
CA GLN A 24 -23.33 -27.58 -21.55
C GLN A 24 -24.16 -26.54 -20.81
N LEU A 25 -24.96 -27.05 -19.92
CA LEU A 25 -25.70 -26.34 -18.89
C LEU A 25 -24.67 -25.59 -18.01
N LEU A 26 -24.62 -24.27 -18.14
CA LEU A 26 -23.93 -23.42 -17.20
C LEU A 26 -24.74 -23.46 -15.89
N VAL A 27 -24.32 -24.30 -14.97
CA VAL A 27 -24.74 -24.20 -13.57
C VAL A 27 -24.06 -22.99 -12.99
N TYR A 28 -24.77 -21.87 -12.90
CA TYR A 28 -24.41 -20.80 -11.98
C TYR A 28 -24.59 -21.38 -10.57
N ALA A 29 -23.49 -21.66 -9.89
CA ALA A 29 -23.54 -21.81 -8.45
C ALA A 29 -23.82 -20.44 -7.86
N GLU A 30 -25.07 -20.20 -7.45
CA GLU A 30 -25.39 -19.15 -6.49
C GLU A 30 -24.70 -19.52 -5.18
N ASN A 31 -23.50 -19.01 -4.96
CA ASN A 31 -22.93 -18.95 -3.63
C ASN A 31 -23.59 -17.77 -2.91
N THR A 32 -24.65 -18.08 -2.18
CA THR A 32 -25.17 -17.24 -1.11
C THR A 32 -24.25 -17.39 0.11
N GLU A 33 -23.02 -16.91 0.02
CA GLU A 33 -22.19 -16.71 1.18
C GLU A 33 -22.29 -15.24 1.60
N GLN A 34 -22.57 -15.05 2.88
CA GLN A 34 -22.62 -13.75 3.54
C GLN A 34 -21.30 -12.99 3.30
N PRO A 35 -21.34 -11.65 3.19
CA PRO A 35 -20.12 -10.89 2.98
C PRO A 35 -19.15 -11.18 4.12
N VAL A 36 -18.08 -11.90 3.80
CA VAL A 36 -16.94 -12.06 4.69
C VAL A 36 -16.40 -10.65 4.88
N GLN A 37 -16.53 -10.11 6.08
CA GLN A 37 -15.86 -8.87 6.45
C GLN A 37 -14.39 -9.08 6.15
N SER A 38 -13.87 -8.36 5.17
CA SER A 38 -12.44 -8.28 4.94
C SER A 38 -11.81 -7.76 6.24
N LYS A 39 -11.24 -8.66 7.02
CA LYS A 39 -10.45 -8.26 8.17
C LYS A 39 -9.27 -7.47 7.64
N VAL A 40 -9.34 -6.15 7.75
CA VAL A 40 -8.13 -5.36 7.91
C VAL A 40 -7.56 -5.87 9.23
N SER A 41 -6.46 -6.57 9.16
CA SER A 41 -5.79 -7.06 10.35
C SER A 41 -5.10 -5.87 11.05
N GLU A 42 -5.88 -5.04 11.75
CA GLU A 42 -5.38 -4.35 12.91
C GLU A 42 -5.42 -5.35 14.07
N GLU A 43 -4.64 -6.41 13.98
CA GLU A 43 -4.32 -7.21 15.16
C GLU A 43 -3.21 -6.48 15.87
N VAL A 44 -3.60 -5.72 16.90
CA VAL A 44 -2.67 -5.12 17.87
C VAL A 44 -2.55 -6.12 19.00
N GLU A 45 -1.43 -6.80 19.09
CA GLU A 45 -1.13 -7.68 20.22
C GLU A 45 -0.35 -6.88 21.27
N TYR A 46 -0.90 -6.76 22.48
CA TYR A 46 -0.27 -6.05 23.59
C TYR A 46 0.39 -7.04 24.54
N VAL A 47 1.72 -6.96 24.66
CA VAL A 47 2.46 -7.69 25.67
C VAL A 47 3.17 -6.67 26.58
N THR A 48 2.78 -6.64 27.85
CA THR A 48 3.42 -5.75 28.82
C THR A 48 4.32 -6.55 29.75
N PHE A 49 5.59 -6.20 29.78
CA PHE A 49 6.59 -6.76 30.68
C PHE A 49 7.08 -5.70 31.66
N VAL A 50 7.28 -6.08 32.92
CA VAL A 50 7.98 -5.28 33.91
C VAL A 50 9.31 -5.96 34.19
N GLU A 51 10.40 -5.27 33.91
CA GLU A 51 11.76 -5.74 34.17
C GLU A 51 12.40 -4.87 35.28
N ASP A 52 13.02 -5.50 36.27
CA ASP A 52 13.82 -4.83 37.28
C ASP A 52 15.26 -4.68 36.76
N GLU A 53 15.69 -3.43 36.48
CA GLU A 53 17.11 -3.12 36.23
C GLU A 53 17.70 -2.40 37.45
N THR A 54 18.97 -2.69 37.78
CA THR A 54 19.69 -1.96 38.80
C THR A 54 20.48 -0.83 38.14
N ASN A 55 20.34 0.41 38.66
CA ASN A 55 21.14 1.54 38.24
C ASN A 55 22.59 1.44 38.81
N GLU A 56 23.48 2.34 38.42
CA GLU A 56 24.89 2.37 38.87
C GLU A 56 25.03 2.51 40.41
N LEU A 57 23.97 2.85 41.14
CA LEU A 57 23.91 2.95 42.59
C LEU A 57 23.32 1.69 43.24
N GLY A 58 22.96 0.65 42.45
CA GLY A 58 22.37 -0.60 42.96
C GLY A 58 20.92 -0.48 43.41
N MET A 59 20.20 0.56 42.97
CA MET A 59 18.75 0.73 43.20
C MET A 59 18.00 0.12 42.03
N SER A 60 16.98 -0.72 42.30
CA SER A 60 16.13 -1.25 41.26
C SER A 60 15.22 -0.15 40.71
N GLU A 61 15.23 0.02 39.39
CA GLU A 61 14.31 0.90 38.66
C GLU A 61 13.27 0.03 37.96
N GLU A 62 12.01 0.34 38.17
CA GLU A 62 10.92 -0.33 37.47
C GLU A 62 10.88 0.18 36.01
N LYS A 63 11.12 -0.74 35.07
CA LYS A 63 11.10 -0.48 33.63
C LYS A 63 9.86 -1.08 33.03
N VAL A 64 9.05 -0.25 32.39
CA VAL A 64 7.87 -0.68 31.67
C VAL A 64 8.18 -0.83 30.19
N VAL A 65 7.95 -2.02 29.64
CA VAL A 65 8.09 -2.33 28.22
C VAL A 65 6.76 -2.84 27.69
N SER A 66 6.26 -2.25 26.61
CA SER A 66 5.13 -2.78 25.86
C SER A 66 5.53 -3.02 24.42
N VAL A 67 4.99 -4.06 23.80
CA VAL A 67 5.21 -4.38 22.39
C VAL A 67 3.87 -4.42 21.67
N GLU A 68 3.79 -3.75 20.52
CA GLU A 68 2.61 -3.72 19.66
C GLU A 68 3.02 -4.12 18.25
N GLU A 69 2.27 -5.04 17.61
CA GLU A 69 2.52 -5.49 16.24
C GLU A 69 1.45 -4.93 15.30
N ILE A 70 1.89 -4.27 14.23
CA ILE A 70 1.04 -3.66 13.21
C ILE A 70 1.36 -4.30 11.85
N ALA A 71 0.41 -5.08 11.34
CA ALA A 71 0.54 -5.69 10.02
C ALA A 71 0.57 -4.63 8.90
N PRO A 72 1.25 -4.91 7.77
CA PRO A 72 1.21 -4.05 6.60
C PRO A 72 -0.23 -3.84 6.12
N TYR A 73 -0.61 -2.59 5.89
CA TYR A 73 -1.92 -2.27 5.33
C TYR A 73 -1.87 -2.43 3.80
N VAL A 74 -2.46 -3.50 3.30
CA VAL A 74 -2.68 -3.75 1.87
C VAL A 74 -4.09 -4.30 1.66
N ILE A 75 -4.64 -4.13 0.47
CA ILE A 75 -5.93 -4.71 0.09
C ILE A 75 -5.69 -6.13 -0.38
N LEU A 76 -6.15 -7.10 0.41
CA LEU A 76 -6.06 -8.52 0.12
C LEU A 76 -7.24 -8.96 -0.72
N ALA A 77 -7.02 -9.80 -1.71
CA ALA A 77 -8.10 -10.51 -2.39
C ALA A 77 -8.73 -11.55 -1.44
N ASP A 78 -9.96 -12.00 -1.76
CA ASP A 78 -10.66 -12.98 -0.94
C ASP A 78 -9.83 -14.26 -0.78
N GLY A 79 -9.64 -14.68 0.48
CA GLY A 79 -8.85 -15.88 0.82
C GLY A 79 -7.34 -15.68 0.93
N GLU A 80 -6.82 -14.50 0.63
CA GLU A 80 -5.40 -14.19 0.85
C GLU A 80 -5.09 -13.91 2.32
N THR A 81 -3.90 -14.32 2.75
CA THR A 81 -3.35 -14.02 4.08
C THR A 81 -1.98 -13.38 3.94
N LEU A 82 -1.66 -12.43 4.81
CA LEU A 82 -0.31 -11.87 4.89
C LEU A 82 0.64 -12.85 5.58
N PRO A 83 1.92 -12.86 5.21
CA PRO A 83 2.94 -13.53 6.01
C PRO A 83 3.01 -12.88 7.39
N GLN A 84 3.21 -13.70 8.42
CA GLN A 84 3.41 -13.18 9.77
C GLN A 84 4.68 -12.36 9.85
N ILE A 85 4.60 -11.22 10.55
CA ILE A 85 5.78 -10.41 10.88
C ILE A 85 6.62 -11.24 11.85
N LYS A 86 7.86 -11.55 11.46
CA LYS A 86 8.82 -12.16 12.39
C LYS A 86 9.43 -11.03 13.19
N THR A 87 9.08 -10.94 14.46
CA THR A 87 9.83 -10.17 15.44
C THR A 87 11.09 -10.95 15.76
N ASP A 88 12.22 -10.57 15.14
CA ASP A 88 13.51 -11.02 15.66
C ASP A 88 13.66 -10.49 17.08
N GLU A 89 14.24 -11.31 17.99
CA GLU A 89 14.39 -10.99 19.40
C GLU A 89 14.85 -9.55 19.60
N VAL A 90 14.16 -8.83 20.50
CA VAL A 90 14.45 -7.43 20.88
C VAL A 90 15.90 -7.32 21.33
N SER A 91 16.81 -7.17 20.39
CA SER A 91 18.20 -6.95 20.69
C SER A 91 18.44 -5.47 21.05
N VAL A 92 19.11 -5.32 22.13
CA VAL A 92 19.60 -4.14 22.85
C VAL A 92 19.92 -2.91 21.98
N LEU A 93 19.36 -1.77 22.43
CA LEU A 93 19.80 -0.38 22.28
C LEU A 93 20.96 -0.12 21.28
N SER A 94 20.65 0.52 20.16
CA SER A 94 21.65 1.32 19.47
C SER A 94 21.90 2.59 20.28
N ASP A 95 23.16 3.02 20.45
CA ASP A 95 23.55 4.24 21.16
C ASP A 95 23.02 5.54 20.50
N ASP A 96 22.37 5.45 19.36
CA ASP A 96 21.87 6.59 18.57
C ASP A 96 20.36 6.79 18.69
N VAL A 97 19.88 7.11 19.91
CA VAL A 97 18.49 7.49 20.14
C VAL A 97 18.27 8.94 19.75
N VAL A 98 17.49 9.19 18.71
CA VAL A 98 17.14 10.55 18.27
C VAL A 98 16.09 11.14 19.21
N GLN A 99 16.39 12.29 19.81
CA GLN A 99 15.44 13.01 20.66
C GLN A 99 14.59 13.97 19.84
N LEU A 100 13.27 13.83 19.97
CA LEU A 100 12.29 14.64 19.25
C LEU A 100 11.31 15.26 20.26
N ASP A 101 11.22 16.58 20.25
CA ASP A 101 10.52 17.34 21.30
C ASP A 101 9.15 17.86 20.84
N THR A 102 8.77 17.66 19.57
CA THR A 102 7.47 18.06 19.03
C THR A 102 6.85 16.94 18.20
N GLU A 103 5.51 16.94 18.08
CA GLU A 103 4.79 15.99 17.24
C GLU A 103 5.20 16.11 15.76
N ASP A 104 5.31 17.33 15.24
CA ASP A 104 5.69 17.57 13.83
C ASP A 104 7.09 17.01 13.51
N ALA A 105 8.06 17.23 14.41
CA ALA A 105 9.41 16.69 14.26
C ALA A 105 9.40 15.15 14.29
N LEU A 106 8.58 14.56 15.16
CA LEU A 106 8.40 13.11 15.26
C LEU A 106 7.81 12.55 13.96
N TYR A 107 6.71 13.13 13.45
CA TYR A 107 6.06 12.66 12.23
C TYR A 107 6.97 12.79 11.01
N GLN A 108 7.66 13.92 10.88
CA GLN A 108 8.60 14.13 9.78
C GLN A 108 9.76 13.14 9.83
N TYR A 109 10.37 12.95 10.99
CA TYR A 109 11.48 12.01 11.16
C TYR A 109 11.03 10.57 10.83
N LEU A 110 9.93 10.10 11.41
CA LEU A 110 9.39 8.76 11.13
C LEU A 110 9.12 8.56 9.62
N LYS A 111 8.49 9.55 8.97
CA LYS A 111 8.25 9.53 7.52
C LYS A 111 9.55 9.37 6.73
N GLU A 112 10.57 10.16 7.03
CA GLU A 112 11.88 10.09 6.37
C GLU A 112 12.53 8.71 6.52
N GLN A 113 12.46 8.13 7.74
CA GLN A 113 13.00 6.80 8.01
C GLN A 113 12.24 5.70 7.24
N VAL A 114 10.91 5.79 7.16
CA VAL A 114 10.07 4.85 6.40
C VAL A 114 10.33 4.97 4.89
N VAL A 115 10.45 6.18 4.36
CA VAL A 115 10.82 6.41 2.95
C VAL A 115 12.20 5.80 2.63
N ALA A 116 13.15 5.96 3.56
CA ALA A 116 14.49 5.38 3.43
C ALA A 116 14.53 3.84 3.59
N ARG A 117 13.41 3.21 3.98
CA ARG A 117 13.33 1.76 4.24
C ARG A 117 14.28 1.30 5.35
N ASN A 118 14.49 2.12 6.39
CA ASN A 118 15.29 1.72 7.54
C ASN A 118 14.57 0.61 8.33
N SER A 119 15.27 -0.48 8.60
CA SER A 119 14.70 -1.67 9.27
C SER A 119 14.42 -1.45 10.76
N GLN A 120 15.13 -0.52 11.39
CA GLN A 120 14.93 -0.15 12.78
C GLN A 120 14.93 1.38 12.93
N ILE A 121 13.99 1.92 13.72
CA ILE A 121 13.86 3.35 13.98
C ILE A 121 13.72 3.53 15.49
N THR A 122 14.68 4.21 16.13
CA THR A 122 14.65 4.44 17.58
C THR A 122 14.58 5.93 17.88
N VAL A 123 13.55 6.35 18.61
CA VAL A 123 13.28 7.76 18.97
C VAL A 123 12.94 7.88 20.43
N SER A 124 13.26 9.02 21.03
CA SER A 124 12.88 9.38 22.39
C SER A 124 12.01 10.63 22.35
N VAL A 125 10.84 10.57 22.96
CA VAL A 125 9.84 11.67 23.00
C VAL A 125 9.51 12.04 24.43
N PRO A 126 9.08 13.30 24.72
CA PRO A 126 8.52 13.67 26.01
C PRO A 126 7.33 12.80 26.40
N ILE A 127 7.18 12.55 27.71
CA ILE A 127 6.06 11.74 28.23
C ILE A 127 4.69 12.35 27.85
N GLU A 128 4.60 13.67 27.71
CA GLU A 128 3.39 14.39 27.30
C GLU A 128 2.97 14.01 25.89
N ILE A 129 3.91 13.87 24.95
CA ILE A 129 3.65 13.41 23.56
C ILE A 129 3.17 11.98 23.61
N ASN A 130 3.85 11.09 24.34
CA ASN A 130 3.44 9.70 24.47
C ASN A 130 2.00 9.57 25.01
N ASN A 131 1.66 10.32 26.05
CA ASN A 131 0.32 10.26 26.65
C ASN A 131 -0.78 10.81 25.73
N LYS A 132 -0.40 11.68 24.77
CA LYS A 132 -1.34 12.28 23.81
C LYS A 132 -1.60 11.40 22.61
N ILE A 133 -0.56 10.83 22.00
CA ILE A 133 -0.66 10.16 20.70
C ILE A 133 -0.18 8.70 20.70
N GLY A 134 0.79 8.33 21.54
CA GLY A 134 1.40 7.01 21.53
C GLY A 134 2.18 6.67 20.24
N PRO A 135 2.86 5.52 20.21
CA PRO A 135 3.74 5.15 19.09
C PRO A 135 2.98 4.80 17.81
N VAL A 136 1.85 4.10 17.89
CA VAL A 136 1.07 3.67 16.71
C VAL A 136 0.46 4.88 16.01
N SER A 137 -0.20 5.77 16.75
CA SER A 137 -0.77 6.99 16.16
C SER A 137 0.30 7.91 15.58
N ALA A 138 1.51 7.96 16.17
CA ALA A 138 2.64 8.70 15.63
C ALA A 138 3.05 8.18 14.24
N MET A 139 3.17 6.85 14.08
CA MET A 139 3.50 6.25 12.80
C MET A 139 2.37 6.44 11.77
N THR A 140 1.11 6.32 12.19
CA THR A 140 -0.06 6.59 11.32
C THR A 140 -0.03 8.03 10.80
N SER A 141 0.20 9.01 11.68
CA SER A 141 0.31 10.42 11.29
C SER A 141 1.49 10.69 10.35
N ALA A 142 2.61 9.97 10.53
CA ALA A 142 3.74 10.05 9.62
C ALA A 142 3.43 9.57 8.20
N GLN A 143 2.44 8.68 8.04
CA GLN A 143 1.98 8.15 6.75
C GLN A 143 0.76 8.88 6.17
N GLU A 144 0.27 9.93 6.81
CA GLU A 144 -0.90 10.66 6.32
C GLU A 144 -0.64 11.37 4.99
N TYR A 145 -1.71 11.42 4.20
CA TYR A 145 -1.73 12.15 2.94
C TYR A 145 -1.68 13.65 3.16
N THR A 146 -0.83 14.33 2.40
CA THR A 146 -0.83 15.80 2.27
C THR A 146 -0.82 16.18 0.80
N GLU A 147 -1.42 17.34 0.43
CA GLU A 147 -1.41 17.81 -0.96
C GLU A 147 0.01 18.03 -1.50
N SER A 148 0.96 18.36 -0.62
CA SER A 148 2.37 18.59 -0.97
C SER A 148 3.21 17.31 -1.02
N CYS A 149 2.66 16.13 -0.67
CA CYS A 149 3.44 14.90 -0.66
C CYS A 149 3.88 14.51 -2.08
N THR A 150 5.02 13.83 -2.17
CA THR A 150 5.52 13.20 -3.40
C THR A 150 4.81 11.87 -3.66
N GLY A 151 5.11 11.23 -4.79
CA GLY A 151 4.64 9.87 -5.07
C GLY A 151 5.09 8.81 -4.07
N GLN A 152 6.16 9.08 -3.29
CA GLN A 152 6.72 8.17 -2.28
C GLN A 152 6.13 8.34 -0.87
N GLU A 153 5.22 9.27 -0.67
CA GLU A 153 4.67 9.65 0.63
C GLU A 153 3.15 9.47 0.69
N GLY A 154 2.55 9.70 1.85
CA GLY A 154 1.11 9.63 2.04
C GLY A 154 0.57 8.24 1.71
N ASP A 155 -0.41 8.16 0.79
CA ASP A 155 -1.05 6.90 0.44
C ASP A 155 -0.06 5.84 -0.10
N ALA A 156 1.07 6.25 -0.72
CA ALA A 156 2.10 5.29 -1.13
C ALA A 156 2.79 4.61 0.05
N LEU A 157 2.95 5.28 1.19
CA LEU A 157 3.46 4.65 2.42
C LEU A 157 2.38 3.81 3.08
N LYS A 158 1.18 4.38 3.24
CA LYS A 158 0.06 3.70 3.91
C LYS A 158 -0.33 2.39 3.23
N TYR A 159 -0.42 2.38 1.90
CA TYR A 159 -0.85 1.21 1.11
C TYR A 159 0.30 0.46 0.42
N GLY A 160 1.54 0.87 0.65
CA GLY A 160 2.73 0.32 -0.01
C GLY A 160 3.34 -0.93 0.66
N GLY A 161 2.63 -1.56 1.59
CA GLY A 161 3.11 -2.76 2.28
C GLY A 161 4.16 -2.43 3.36
N VAL A 162 3.81 -1.52 4.27
CA VAL A 162 4.64 -1.14 5.43
C VAL A 162 3.98 -1.64 6.70
N GLY A 163 4.61 -2.60 7.35
CA GLY A 163 4.24 -3.07 8.68
C GLY A 163 5.37 -2.89 9.67
N TYR A 164 5.09 -3.07 10.95
CA TYR A 164 6.11 -2.95 11.99
C TYR A 164 5.64 -3.58 13.31
N SER A 165 6.60 -3.92 14.17
CA SER A 165 6.36 -4.01 15.61
C SER A 165 7.00 -2.80 16.30
N VAL A 166 6.39 -2.32 17.38
CA VAL A 166 6.94 -1.21 18.15
C VAL A 166 7.05 -1.57 19.62
N SER A 167 8.25 -1.42 20.16
CA SER A 167 8.53 -1.53 21.60
C SER A 167 8.53 -0.14 22.22
N THR A 168 7.79 0.03 23.30
CA THR A 168 7.79 1.27 24.09
C THR A 168 8.47 1.01 25.44
N ARG A 169 9.47 1.84 25.77
CA ARG A 169 10.26 1.69 27.01
C ARG A 169 10.26 2.99 27.78
N SER A 170 9.96 2.92 29.09
CA SER A 170 10.06 4.03 30.01
C SER A 170 10.43 3.53 31.41
N TYR A 171 10.84 4.44 32.29
CA TYR A 171 11.13 4.17 33.70
C TYR A 171 10.14 4.94 34.58
N THR A 172 9.90 4.45 35.79
CA THR A 172 9.08 5.15 36.78
C THR A 172 9.66 6.54 37.06
N GLY A 173 8.85 7.58 36.84
CA GLY A 173 9.28 8.97 37.00
C GLY A 173 10.08 9.54 35.82
N ALA A 174 10.20 8.80 34.72
CA ALA A 174 10.85 9.31 33.50
C ALA A 174 10.07 10.49 32.89
N THR A 175 10.80 11.45 32.34
CA THR A 175 10.24 12.58 31.57
C THR A 175 10.15 12.28 30.09
N ARG A 176 10.70 11.15 29.63
CA ARG A 176 10.74 10.72 28.22
C ARG A 176 10.44 9.24 28.10
N VAL A 177 9.94 8.88 26.93
CA VAL A 177 9.65 7.51 26.52
C VAL A 177 10.43 7.21 25.25
N THR A 178 10.99 6.00 25.13
CA THR A 178 11.69 5.54 23.93
C THR A 178 10.78 4.61 23.15
N TYR A 179 10.60 4.89 21.86
CA TYR A 179 9.97 3.99 20.89
C TYR A 179 11.04 3.35 20.03
N THR A 180 10.96 2.04 19.84
CA THR A 180 11.80 1.31 18.88
C THR A 180 10.88 0.57 17.93
N TYR A 181 10.82 1.02 16.67
CA TYR A 181 10.07 0.36 15.60
C TYR A 181 10.97 -0.61 14.87
N TYR A 182 10.53 -1.85 14.69
CA TYR A 182 11.13 -2.86 13.84
C TYR A 182 10.28 -2.98 12.60
N MET A 183 10.80 -2.50 11.47
CA MET A 183 10.03 -2.29 10.26
C MET A 183 10.01 -3.54 9.37
N ASN A 184 8.87 -3.82 8.77
CA ASN A 184 8.69 -4.83 7.74
C ASN A 184 8.18 -4.17 6.46
N TYR A 185 8.91 -4.36 5.35
CA TYR A 185 8.61 -3.75 4.06
C TYR A 185 8.40 -4.82 2.99
N PHE A 186 7.38 -4.63 2.13
CA PHE A 186 7.16 -5.48 0.95
C PHE A 186 8.07 -5.13 -0.23
N SER A 187 8.75 -3.99 -0.17
CA SER A 187 9.79 -3.56 -1.11
C SER A 187 11.03 -3.10 -0.38
N THR A 188 12.20 -3.45 -0.91
CA THR A 188 13.50 -3.02 -0.37
C THR A 188 13.84 -1.58 -0.79
N ALA A 189 14.80 -0.93 -0.12
CA ALA A 189 15.30 0.39 -0.49
C ALA A 189 15.82 0.42 -1.95
N GLU A 190 16.49 -0.64 -2.40
CA GLU A 190 16.98 -0.73 -3.78
C GLU A 190 15.83 -0.86 -4.78
N GLN A 191 14.78 -1.63 -4.47
CA GLN A 191 13.58 -1.73 -5.29
C GLN A 191 12.85 -0.38 -5.39
N GLU A 192 12.75 0.40 -4.29
CA GLU A 192 12.17 1.74 -4.32
C GLU A 192 12.97 2.72 -5.18
N LYS A 193 14.30 2.62 -5.15
CA LYS A 193 15.19 3.40 -6.01
C LYS A 193 15.01 3.04 -7.49
N GLN A 194 14.93 1.75 -7.81
CA GLN A 194 14.66 1.25 -9.17
C GLN A 194 13.29 1.71 -9.65
N LEU A 195 12.26 1.59 -8.79
CA LEU A 195 10.91 2.08 -9.07
C LEU A 195 10.88 3.59 -9.37
N THR A 196 11.57 4.40 -8.55
CA THR A 196 11.66 5.85 -8.79
C THR A 196 12.27 6.17 -10.16
N SER A 197 13.32 5.45 -10.53
CA SER A 197 13.95 5.60 -11.85
C SER A 197 13.00 5.15 -12.99
N ALA A 198 12.29 4.03 -12.79
CA ALA A 198 11.34 3.50 -13.77
C ALA A 198 10.14 4.43 -13.95
N VAL A 199 9.57 5.00 -12.87
CA VAL A 199 8.50 6.01 -12.92
C VAL A 199 8.95 7.25 -13.68
N THR A 200 10.16 7.76 -13.39
CA THR A 200 10.73 8.91 -14.10
C THR A 200 10.84 8.64 -15.61
N CYS A 201 11.35 7.47 -16.01
CA CYS A 201 11.47 7.08 -17.41
C CYS A 201 10.09 6.92 -18.07
N ALA A 202 9.13 6.30 -17.37
CA ALA A 202 7.76 6.12 -17.87
C ALA A 202 7.09 7.48 -18.13
N LEU A 203 7.13 8.39 -17.16
CA LEU A 203 6.55 9.73 -17.29
C LEU A 203 7.22 10.55 -18.41
N ALA A 204 8.54 10.44 -18.55
CA ALA A 204 9.26 11.09 -19.64
C ALA A 204 8.78 10.61 -21.02
N SER A 205 8.50 9.31 -21.18
CA SER A 205 8.00 8.74 -22.44
C SER A 205 6.59 9.21 -22.81
N LEU A 206 5.80 9.66 -21.83
CA LEU A 206 4.42 10.13 -22.03
C LEU A 206 4.33 11.59 -22.54
N ASN A 207 5.45 12.32 -22.51
CA ASN A 207 5.50 13.71 -22.96
C ASN A 207 4.40 14.61 -22.36
N LEU A 208 4.32 14.63 -21.02
CA LEU A 208 3.22 15.28 -20.28
C LEU A 208 3.32 16.81 -20.22
N ASN A 209 4.40 17.42 -20.69
CA ASN A 209 4.58 18.87 -20.68
C ASN A 209 3.49 19.57 -21.52
N GLY A 210 2.82 20.55 -20.91
CA GLY A 210 1.74 21.32 -21.56
C GLY A 210 0.40 20.57 -21.66
N LYS A 211 0.31 19.33 -21.21
CA LYS A 211 -0.94 18.57 -21.17
C LYS A 211 -1.83 19.03 -20.01
N THR A 212 -3.13 19.02 -20.24
CA THR A 212 -4.15 19.21 -19.21
C THR A 212 -4.16 18.03 -18.22
N ASP A 213 -4.74 18.21 -17.04
CA ASP A 213 -4.86 17.14 -16.03
C ASP A 213 -5.59 15.92 -16.59
N VAL A 214 -6.66 16.13 -17.38
CA VAL A 214 -7.36 15.02 -18.08
C VAL A 214 -6.43 14.24 -18.99
N GLU A 215 -5.66 14.90 -19.84
CA GLU A 215 -4.73 14.29 -20.76
C GLU A 215 -3.60 13.53 -20.04
N LYS A 216 -3.13 14.07 -18.89
CA LYS A 216 -2.14 13.38 -18.05
C LYS A 216 -2.72 12.09 -17.44
N VAL A 217 -3.93 12.18 -16.87
CA VAL A 217 -4.63 11.01 -16.30
C VAL A 217 -4.81 9.92 -17.35
N ILE A 218 -5.33 10.27 -18.54
CA ILE A 218 -5.53 9.33 -19.64
C ILE A 218 -4.21 8.67 -20.06
N ALA A 219 -3.14 9.46 -20.18
CA ALA A 219 -1.83 8.94 -20.60
C ALA A 219 -1.24 7.97 -19.58
N ILE A 220 -1.31 8.30 -18.27
CA ILE A 220 -0.83 7.45 -17.18
C ILE A 220 -1.68 6.18 -17.07
N HIS A 221 -3.00 6.31 -17.11
CA HIS A 221 -3.94 5.18 -17.11
C HIS A 221 -3.62 4.17 -18.22
N ASN A 222 -3.56 4.66 -19.47
CA ASN A 222 -3.29 3.80 -20.62
C ASN A 222 -1.92 3.14 -20.55
N TYR A 223 -0.92 3.88 -20.05
CA TYR A 223 0.41 3.30 -19.84
C TYR A 223 0.36 2.11 -18.88
N ILE A 224 -0.30 2.24 -17.73
CA ILE A 224 -0.42 1.17 -16.74
C ILE A 224 -1.19 -0.02 -17.32
N CYS A 225 -2.35 0.22 -17.95
CA CYS A 225 -3.16 -0.84 -18.57
C CYS A 225 -2.39 -1.59 -19.69
N ASP A 226 -1.47 -0.92 -20.39
CA ASP A 226 -0.68 -1.54 -21.47
C ASP A 226 0.56 -2.31 -20.95
N HIS A 227 1.05 -2.03 -19.74
CA HIS A 227 2.34 -2.53 -19.26
C HIS A 227 2.25 -3.47 -18.05
N VAL A 228 1.13 -3.48 -17.34
CA VAL A 228 0.95 -4.30 -16.13
C VAL A 228 -0.07 -5.40 -16.41
N ASP A 229 0.31 -6.64 -16.15
CA ASP A 229 -0.58 -7.80 -16.18
C ASP A 229 -1.08 -8.12 -14.75
N TYR A 230 -2.33 -8.58 -14.60
CA TYR A 230 -2.81 -9.01 -13.29
C TYR A 230 -2.16 -10.33 -12.87
N ASP A 231 -1.69 -10.39 -11.63
CA ASP A 231 -0.93 -11.54 -11.11
C ASP A 231 -1.85 -12.63 -10.54
N TYR A 232 -2.60 -13.31 -11.42
CA TYR A 232 -3.48 -14.42 -11.03
C TYR A 232 -2.70 -15.59 -10.38
N ASP A 233 -1.48 -15.86 -10.88
CA ASP A 233 -0.65 -16.93 -10.36
C ASP A 233 -0.16 -16.61 -8.94
N GLY A 234 0.12 -15.33 -8.68
CA GLY A 234 0.58 -14.83 -7.39
C GLY A 234 -0.50 -14.84 -6.30
N LEU A 235 -1.81 -14.91 -6.64
CA LEU A 235 -2.88 -14.92 -5.64
C LEU A 235 -2.72 -16.07 -4.62
N SER A 236 -2.27 -17.24 -5.05
CA SER A 236 -2.05 -18.39 -4.17
C SER A 236 -0.71 -18.39 -3.43
N ASP A 237 0.20 -17.47 -3.76
CA ASP A 237 1.52 -17.37 -3.12
C ASP A 237 1.53 -16.23 -2.09
N SER A 238 1.32 -16.57 -0.81
CA SER A 238 1.37 -15.62 0.30
C SER A 238 2.78 -15.07 0.57
N THR A 239 3.84 -15.71 0.04
CA THR A 239 5.22 -15.24 0.21
C THR A 239 5.59 -14.16 -0.81
N ASN A 240 4.88 -14.07 -1.92
CA ASN A 240 5.06 -13.03 -2.94
C ASN A 240 4.37 -11.72 -2.51
N THR A 241 4.97 -10.99 -1.59
CA THR A 241 4.46 -9.69 -1.12
C THR A 241 4.67 -8.56 -2.11
N VAL A 242 5.60 -8.70 -3.04
CA VAL A 242 5.94 -7.69 -4.06
C VAL A 242 4.75 -7.41 -5.00
N LYS A 243 3.84 -8.37 -5.20
CA LYS A 243 2.61 -8.19 -6.00
C LYS A 243 1.71 -7.04 -5.52
N TYR A 244 1.81 -6.65 -4.23
CA TYR A 244 1.05 -5.53 -3.64
C TYR A 244 1.70 -4.16 -3.85
N THR A 245 2.89 -4.09 -4.44
CA THR A 245 3.70 -2.87 -4.53
C THR A 245 3.70 -2.27 -5.93
N ALA A 246 3.97 -0.97 -6.02
CA ALA A 246 4.20 -0.31 -7.30
C ALA A 246 5.44 -0.86 -8.03
N TYR A 247 6.43 -1.39 -7.29
CA TYR A 247 7.60 -2.05 -7.88
C TYR A 247 7.18 -3.33 -8.62
N GLY A 248 6.35 -4.17 -8.01
CA GLY A 248 5.79 -5.36 -8.69
C GLY A 248 5.05 -4.97 -9.96
N ALA A 249 4.20 -3.94 -9.88
CA ALA A 249 3.44 -3.46 -11.01
C ALA A 249 4.33 -2.94 -12.16
N LEU A 250 5.25 -2.01 -11.90
CA LEU A 250 6.01 -1.35 -12.96
C LEU A 250 7.27 -2.12 -13.38
N CYS A 251 8.07 -2.59 -12.42
CA CYS A 251 9.36 -3.20 -12.73
C CYS A 251 9.24 -4.69 -13.07
N ASN A 252 8.33 -5.42 -12.42
CA ASN A 252 8.07 -6.83 -12.74
C ASN A 252 6.97 -7.01 -13.80
N GLY A 253 6.16 -5.96 -14.07
CA GLY A 253 5.06 -5.99 -15.01
C GLY A 253 3.85 -6.80 -14.54
N LYS A 254 3.78 -7.17 -13.24
CA LYS A 254 2.69 -7.96 -12.66
C LYS A 254 2.36 -7.47 -11.25
N ALA A 255 1.05 -7.32 -10.97
CA ALA A 255 0.55 -6.95 -9.64
C ALA A 255 -0.91 -7.37 -9.44
N VAL A 256 -1.38 -7.33 -8.20
CA VAL A 256 -2.80 -7.32 -7.85
C VAL A 256 -3.32 -5.89 -7.75
N CYS A 257 -4.61 -5.68 -7.49
CA CYS A 257 -5.27 -4.37 -7.47
C CYS A 257 -4.54 -3.32 -6.62
N ASN A 258 -4.02 -3.71 -5.44
CA ASN A 258 -3.25 -2.82 -4.58
C ASN A 258 -2.00 -2.27 -5.29
N GLY A 259 -1.22 -3.12 -5.97
CA GLY A 259 -0.02 -2.68 -6.69
C GLY A 259 -0.34 -1.75 -7.87
N TYR A 260 -1.44 -2.00 -8.60
CA TYR A 260 -1.95 -1.09 -9.62
C TYR A 260 -2.30 0.28 -9.04
N ALA A 261 -3.06 0.29 -7.94
CA ALA A 261 -3.51 1.54 -7.30
C ALA A 261 -2.33 2.37 -6.75
N VAL A 262 -1.33 1.71 -6.13
CA VAL A 262 -0.11 2.39 -5.64
C VAL A 262 0.73 2.91 -6.81
N LEU A 263 0.85 2.18 -7.93
CA LEU A 263 1.57 2.65 -9.11
C LEU A 263 0.89 3.86 -9.75
N PHE A 264 -0.44 3.82 -9.94
CA PHE A 264 -1.19 4.94 -10.48
C PHE A 264 -1.06 6.18 -9.58
N TYR A 265 -1.16 6.01 -8.26
CA TYR A 265 -0.93 7.07 -7.28
C TYR A 265 0.44 7.71 -7.47
N ARG A 266 1.53 6.91 -7.51
CA ARG A 266 2.89 7.42 -7.65
C ARG A 266 3.10 8.17 -8.95
N MET A 267 2.68 7.60 -10.08
CA MET A 267 2.81 8.27 -11.38
C MET A 267 2.02 9.58 -11.44
N CYS A 268 0.81 9.61 -10.90
CA CYS A 268 -0.01 10.83 -10.84
C CYS A 268 0.60 11.91 -9.94
N LYS A 269 1.09 11.55 -8.75
CA LYS A 269 1.76 12.51 -7.85
C LYS A 269 3.01 13.09 -8.49
N ASP A 270 3.85 12.26 -9.10
CA ASP A 270 5.08 12.71 -9.77
C ASP A 270 4.77 13.55 -11.05
N ALA A 271 3.57 13.38 -11.65
CA ALA A 271 3.05 14.24 -12.72
C ALA A 271 2.37 15.53 -12.24
N GLY A 272 2.33 15.77 -10.91
CA GLY A 272 1.74 16.97 -10.29
C GLY A 272 0.22 16.93 -10.14
N LEU A 273 -0.40 15.74 -10.14
CA LEU A 273 -1.83 15.56 -9.96
C LEU A 273 -2.18 15.28 -8.49
N SER A 274 -3.36 15.73 -8.06
CA SER A 274 -3.96 15.35 -6.77
C SER A 274 -4.68 14.01 -6.91
N VAL A 275 -4.24 13.00 -6.20
CA VAL A 275 -4.73 11.62 -6.31
C VAL A 275 -4.76 10.94 -4.95
N ARG A 276 -5.71 10.03 -4.73
CA ARG A 276 -5.81 9.19 -3.53
C ARG A 276 -5.96 7.73 -3.93
N ILE A 277 -5.58 6.82 -3.05
CA ILE A 277 -5.91 5.40 -3.12
C ILE A 277 -7.17 5.15 -2.30
N ILE A 278 -8.11 4.43 -2.86
CA ILE A 278 -9.40 4.12 -2.24
C ILE A 278 -9.48 2.61 -2.01
N PRO A 279 -9.56 2.17 -0.76
CA PRO A 279 -9.91 0.79 -0.42
C PRO A 279 -11.43 0.60 -0.46
N GLY A 280 -11.87 -0.58 -0.86
CA GLY A 280 -13.29 -0.90 -0.92
C GLY A 280 -13.55 -2.31 -1.39
N THR A 281 -14.70 -2.51 -2.01
CA THR A 281 -15.08 -3.75 -2.67
C THR A 281 -15.51 -3.47 -4.10
N ALA A 282 -15.27 -4.44 -5.00
CA ALA A 282 -15.80 -4.43 -6.36
C ALA A 282 -16.41 -5.79 -6.68
N ASN A 283 -17.66 -5.81 -7.11
CA ASN A 283 -18.48 -7.03 -7.25
C ASN A 283 -18.46 -7.92 -5.99
N GLY A 284 -18.38 -7.30 -4.80
CA GLY A 284 -18.38 -8.00 -3.51
C GLY A 284 -17.02 -8.50 -3.03
N GLY A 285 -15.98 -8.50 -3.87
CA GLY A 285 -14.59 -8.84 -3.47
C GLY A 285 -13.81 -7.61 -3.01
N ALA A 286 -12.80 -7.81 -2.14
CA ALA A 286 -11.92 -6.74 -1.70
C ALA A 286 -11.15 -6.13 -2.88
N HIS A 287 -11.11 -4.80 -2.97
CA HIS A 287 -10.55 -4.10 -4.12
C HIS A 287 -9.94 -2.75 -3.76
N ALA A 288 -8.98 -2.31 -4.58
CA ALA A 288 -8.36 -0.99 -4.49
C ALA A 288 -8.38 -0.30 -5.86
N TRP A 289 -8.70 0.99 -5.84
CA TRP A 289 -8.64 1.86 -7.02
C TRP A 289 -8.19 3.27 -6.62
N ASN A 290 -8.34 4.23 -7.51
CA ASN A 290 -7.92 5.60 -7.25
C ASN A 290 -9.06 6.60 -7.48
N ILE A 291 -8.98 7.74 -6.78
CA ILE A 291 -9.64 8.96 -7.21
C ILE A 291 -8.59 9.99 -7.58
N VAL A 292 -8.84 10.75 -8.64
CA VAL A 292 -7.94 11.81 -9.11
C VAL A 292 -8.72 13.10 -9.32
N ARG A 293 -8.15 14.23 -8.89
CA ARG A 293 -8.79 15.54 -9.04
C ARG A 293 -8.50 16.11 -10.43
N VAL A 294 -9.57 16.50 -11.11
CA VAL A 294 -9.52 17.27 -12.36
C VAL A 294 -10.32 18.55 -12.15
N GLY A 295 -9.66 19.69 -12.21
CA GLY A 295 -10.26 20.94 -11.76
C GLY A 295 -10.62 20.87 -10.28
N ASN A 296 -11.92 21.01 -9.96
CA ASN A 296 -12.43 20.98 -8.59
C ASN A 296 -13.22 19.70 -8.27
N VAL A 297 -13.15 18.66 -9.11
CA VAL A 297 -13.94 17.43 -8.96
C VAL A 297 -13.00 16.23 -8.93
N TYR A 298 -13.28 15.28 -8.05
CA TYR A 298 -12.62 13.98 -8.03
C TYR A 298 -13.39 12.98 -8.88
N TYR A 299 -12.65 12.23 -9.69
CA TYR A 299 -13.16 11.15 -10.53
C TYR A 299 -12.52 9.83 -10.14
N ASN A 300 -13.29 8.75 -10.19
CA ASN A 300 -12.79 7.40 -9.98
C ASN A 300 -12.02 6.90 -11.20
N VAL A 301 -10.94 6.15 -10.95
CA VAL A 301 -10.11 5.50 -11.97
C VAL A 301 -9.70 4.13 -11.46
N ASP A 302 -10.02 3.08 -12.23
CA ASP A 302 -9.57 1.72 -11.93
C ASP A 302 -8.74 1.14 -13.08
N THR A 303 -7.44 1.26 -12.94
CA THR A 303 -6.46 0.71 -13.90
C THR A 303 -6.40 -0.81 -13.87
N THR A 304 -6.85 -1.44 -12.77
CA THR A 304 -6.86 -2.91 -12.64
C THR A 304 -7.90 -3.51 -13.57
N TRP A 305 -9.14 -3.04 -13.49
CA TRP A 305 -10.23 -3.59 -14.31
C TRP A 305 -10.10 -3.19 -15.78
N ASP A 306 -9.74 -1.94 -16.06
CA ASP A 306 -9.51 -1.51 -17.44
C ASP A 306 -8.30 -2.22 -18.09
N GLY A 307 -7.27 -2.56 -17.32
CA GLY A 307 -6.10 -3.32 -17.81
C GLY A 307 -6.40 -4.78 -18.15
N GLN A 308 -7.44 -5.36 -17.55
CA GLN A 308 -7.88 -6.73 -17.80
C GLN A 308 -8.97 -6.83 -18.87
N ASP A 309 -9.73 -5.74 -19.11
CA ASP A 309 -10.83 -5.73 -20.09
C ASP A 309 -10.28 -5.45 -21.50
N THR A 310 -10.31 -6.48 -22.34
CA THR A 310 -9.90 -6.37 -23.73
C THR A 310 -11.01 -5.87 -24.68
N GLN A 311 -12.27 -5.76 -24.20
CA GLN A 311 -13.43 -5.44 -25.03
C GLN A 311 -13.98 -4.04 -24.79
N THR A 312 -13.96 -3.55 -23.54
CA THR A 312 -14.48 -2.22 -23.15
C THR A 312 -13.39 -1.36 -22.53
N PHE A 313 -12.40 -1.05 -23.34
CA PHE A 313 -11.28 -0.21 -22.91
C PHE A 313 -11.76 1.15 -22.35
N ASN A 314 -11.22 1.56 -21.20
CA ASN A 314 -11.54 2.81 -20.49
C ASN A 314 -12.96 2.84 -19.87
N ARG A 315 -13.51 1.68 -19.52
CA ARG A 315 -14.81 1.60 -18.83
C ARG A 315 -14.76 2.27 -17.44
N TYR A 316 -13.63 2.22 -16.77
CA TYR A 316 -13.43 2.74 -15.42
C TYR A 316 -12.48 3.96 -15.35
N LEU A 317 -12.25 4.61 -16.48
CA LEU A 317 -11.44 5.83 -16.57
C LEU A 317 -12.27 7.08 -16.34
N LEU A 318 -11.89 7.92 -15.36
CA LEU A 318 -12.52 9.21 -15.03
C LEU A 318 -14.06 9.13 -14.85
N LYS A 319 -14.51 8.16 -14.07
CA LYS A 319 -15.93 7.97 -13.77
C LYS A 319 -16.39 8.84 -12.60
N ASN A 320 -17.60 9.39 -12.76
CA ASN A 320 -18.29 10.00 -11.62
C ASN A 320 -18.75 8.92 -10.62
N GLU A 321 -19.11 9.34 -9.40
CA GLU A 321 -19.49 8.41 -8.34
C GLU A 321 -20.73 7.58 -8.68
N ASN A 322 -21.75 8.17 -9.33
CA ASN A 322 -22.98 7.46 -9.63
C ASN A 322 -22.77 6.31 -10.62
N ASP A 323 -21.92 6.52 -11.64
CA ASP A 323 -21.62 5.49 -12.63
C ASP A 323 -20.68 4.42 -12.08
N PHE A 324 -19.81 4.79 -11.13
CA PHE A 324 -18.80 3.91 -10.55
C PHE A 324 -19.38 3.02 -9.43
N SER A 325 -20.32 3.54 -8.65
CA SER A 325 -20.95 2.83 -7.52
C SER A 325 -21.87 1.68 -7.94
N ALA A 326 -22.07 1.46 -9.25
CA ALA A 326 -22.85 0.33 -9.73
C ALA A 326 -22.21 -1.03 -9.38
N ASP A 327 -20.88 -1.08 -9.29
CA ASP A 327 -20.10 -2.29 -9.03
C ASP A 327 -18.94 -2.07 -8.02
N HIS A 328 -18.71 -0.82 -7.58
CA HIS A 328 -17.68 -0.47 -6.59
C HIS A 328 -18.33 0.18 -5.36
N THR A 329 -17.88 -0.22 -4.19
CA THR A 329 -18.31 0.37 -2.90
C THR A 329 -17.09 0.76 -2.10
N ARG A 330 -16.97 2.05 -1.74
CA ARG A 330 -15.90 2.54 -0.89
C ARG A 330 -16.06 1.99 0.52
N ARG A 331 -14.95 1.67 1.16
CA ARG A 331 -14.94 1.40 2.58
C ARG A 331 -15.11 2.73 3.33
N GLU A 332 -16.11 2.83 4.19
CA GLU A 332 -16.20 3.93 5.14
C GLU A 332 -15.04 3.80 6.15
N ASN A 333 -14.28 4.87 6.36
CA ASN A 333 -13.18 4.94 7.35
C ASN A 333 -13.72 5.25 8.72
#